data_59981b8614c3056c16e5cec08068ce54
#
_entry.id   59981b8614c3056c16e5cec08068ce54
#
_cell.length_a   1.000
_cell.length_b   1.000
_cell.length_c   1.000
_cell.angle_alpha   90.00
_cell.angle_beta   90.00
_cell.angle_gamma   90.00
#
_symmetry.space_group_name_H-M   'P 1'
#
loop_
_entity.id
_entity.type
_entity.pdbx_description
1 polymer ?
#
loop_
_entity_poly.entity_id
_entity_poly.type
_entity_poly.pdbx_seq_one_letter_code
_entity_poly.pdbx_strand_id
1 'polypeptide(L)'
;MSDANARQKAEDHYYAALDLMADGHMEGAVAAYRESLTADPTFTDAMHGLTRALQDLQRYDDAIAVARRLAEIDPDDVLAHTSLSVLYQKKGMIPEAEAEGAKARVLGWKQQLKKS
;
A
#
# COMPACT_ATOMS: atom_id res chain seq x y z
N MET A 1 -23.79 -7.13 -12.37
CA MET A 1 -22.64 -6.37 -12.88
C MET A 1 -21.40 -7.25 -12.85
N SER A 2 -20.60 -7.15 -13.87
CA SER A 2 -19.42 -7.99 -13.93
C SER A 2 -18.27 -7.38 -13.13
N ASP A 3 -17.44 -8.26 -12.56
CA ASP A 3 -16.22 -7.85 -11.86
C ASP A 3 -15.28 -7.07 -12.78
N ALA A 4 -15.36 -7.31 -14.10
CA ALA A 4 -14.55 -6.62 -15.10
C ALA A 4 -14.84 -5.11 -15.12
N ASN A 5 -16.11 -4.71 -14.97
CA ASN A 5 -16.46 -3.29 -14.93
C ASN A 5 -15.95 -2.61 -13.66
N ALA A 6 -16.06 -3.30 -12.52
CA ALA A 6 -15.55 -2.78 -11.25
C ALA A 6 -14.04 -2.62 -11.31
N ARG A 7 -13.34 -3.62 -11.87
CA ARG A 7 -11.89 -3.58 -12.03
C ARG A 7 -11.46 -2.47 -12.97
N GLN A 8 -12.19 -2.27 -14.08
CA GLN A 8 -11.87 -1.21 -15.01
C GLN A 8 -11.99 0.16 -14.36
N LYS A 9 -13.05 0.39 -13.58
CA LYS A 9 -13.21 1.65 -12.84
C LYS A 9 -12.09 1.84 -11.84
N ALA A 10 -11.72 0.77 -11.14
CA ALA A 10 -10.63 0.83 -10.17
C ALA A 10 -9.32 1.22 -10.85
N GLU A 11 -9.03 0.64 -12.01
CA GLU A 11 -7.82 0.96 -12.77
C GLU A 11 -7.83 2.40 -13.28
N ASP A 12 -8.98 2.89 -13.75
CA ASP A 12 -9.10 4.27 -14.23
C ASP A 12 -8.77 5.26 -13.11
N HIS A 13 -9.32 5.05 -11.92
CA HIS A 13 -9.01 5.90 -10.77
C HIS A 13 -7.57 5.74 -10.31
N TYR A 14 -7.03 4.53 -10.40
CA TYR A 14 -5.63 4.27 -10.05
C TYR A 14 -4.69 5.06 -10.97
N TYR A 15 -4.92 5.04 -12.28
CA TYR A 15 -4.07 5.78 -13.22
C TYR A 15 -4.20 7.29 -13.01
N ALA A 16 -5.41 7.77 -12.70
CA ALA A 16 -5.59 9.18 -12.37
C ALA A 16 -4.79 9.55 -11.12
N ALA A 17 -4.77 8.66 -10.12
CA ALA A 17 -3.99 8.88 -8.90
C ALA A 17 -2.48 8.95 -9.19
N LEU A 18 -1.99 8.08 -10.06
CA LEU A 18 -0.57 8.10 -10.44
C LEU A 18 -0.18 9.43 -11.08
N ASP A 19 -1.03 9.95 -11.96
CA ASP A 19 -0.78 11.25 -12.59
C ASP A 19 -0.74 12.37 -11.56
N LEU A 20 -1.68 12.34 -10.61
CA LEU A 20 -1.73 13.33 -9.54
C LEU A 20 -0.49 13.26 -8.63
N MET A 21 -0.02 12.06 -8.32
CA MET A 21 1.22 11.90 -7.55
C MET A 21 2.41 12.44 -8.31
N ALA A 22 2.49 12.17 -9.60
CA ALA A 22 3.60 12.64 -10.43
C ALA A 22 3.65 14.18 -10.46
N ASP A 23 2.48 14.81 -10.40
CA ASP A 23 2.37 16.28 -10.37
C ASP A 23 2.52 16.89 -8.97
N GLY A 24 2.70 16.05 -7.96
CA GLY A 24 2.83 16.53 -6.58
C GLY A 24 1.51 16.83 -5.89
N HIS A 25 0.38 16.46 -6.49
CA HIS A 25 -0.96 16.68 -5.91
C HIS A 25 -1.35 15.49 -5.03
N MET A 26 -0.72 15.37 -3.86
CA MET A 26 -0.88 14.20 -2.99
C MET A 26 -2.29 14.06 -2.44
N GLU A 27 -2.96 15.17 -2.07
CA GLU A 27 -4.35 15.10 -1.58
C GLU A 27 -5.29 14.55 -2.64
N GLY A 28 -5.13 15.03 -3.88
CA GLY A 28 -5.91 14.52 -5.00
C GLY A 28 -5.64 13.05 -5.27
N ALA A 29 -4.38 12.65 -5.16
CA ALA A 29 -3.99 11.26 -5.34
C ALA A 29 -4.63 10.37 -4.28
N VAL A 30 -4.66 10.80 -3.02
CA VAL A 30 -5.33 10.05 -1.96
C VAL A 30 -6.81 9.83 -2.30
N ALA A 31 -7.49 10.88 -2.73
CA ALA A 31 -8.91 10.77 -3.10
C ALA A 31 -9.10 9.79 -4.27
N ALA A 32 -8.26 9.87 -5.28
CA ALA A 32 -8.37 8.99 -6.45
C ALA A 32 -8.07 7.52 -6.09
N TYR A 33 -7.06 7.27 -5.26
CA TYR A 33 -6.79 5.91 -4.79
C TYR A 33 -7.96 5.35 -3.98
N ARG A 34 -8.58 6.18 -3.15
CA ARG A 34 -9.74 5.75 -2.37
C ARG A 34 -10.92 5.40 -3.27
N GLU A 35 -11.15 6.17 -4.33
CA GLU A 35 -12.17 5.84 -5.33
C GLU A 35 -11.84 4.53 -6.03
N SER A 36 -10.57 4.30 -6.35
CA SER A 36 -10.12 3.03 -6.91
C SER A 36 -10.49 1.87 -5.99
N LEU A 37 -10.22 2.01 -4.69
CA LEU A 37 -10.51 0.96 -3.71
C LEU A 37 -12.00 0.82 -3.39
N THR A 38 -12.80 1.86 -3.62
CA THR A 38 -14.25 1.75 -3.55
C THR A 38 -14.76 0.85 -4.68
N ALA A 39 -14.18 1.00 -5.87
CA ALA A 39 -14.56 0.17 -7.03
C ALA A 39 -14.05 -1.27 -6.88
N ASP A 40 -12.83 -1.44 -6.39
CA ASP A 40 -12.25 -2.79 -6.16
C ASP A 40 -11.47 -2.78 -4.83
N PRO A 41 -12.10 -3.22 -3.73
CA PRO A 41 -11.48 -3.17 -2.40
C PRO A 41 -10.23 -4.04 -2.24
N THR A 42 -9.95 -4.94 -3.18
CA THR A 42 -8.78 -5.83 -3.11
C THR A 42 -7.69 -5.46 -4.12
N PHE A 43 -7.77 -4.28 -4.71
CA PHE A 43 -6.78 -3.83 -5.68
C PHE A 43 -5.51 -3.39 -4.95
N THR A 44 -4.58 -4.32 -4.82
CA THR A 44 -3.38 -4.12 -4.00
C THR A 44 -2.47 -3.00 -4.51
N ASP A 45 -2.39 -2.80 -5.83
CA ASP A 45 -1.60 -1.70 -6.40
C ASP A 45 -2.09 -0.34 -5.88
N ALA A 46 -3.40 -0.16 -5.80
CA ALA A 46 -3.98 1.08 -5.27
C ALA A 46 -3.70 1.22 -3.77
N MET A 47 -3.69 0.11 -3.03
CA MET A 47 -3.34 0.15 -1.61
C MET A 47 -1.89 0.59 -1.40
N HIS A 48 -0.97 0.09 -2.22
CA HIS A 48 0.44 0.53 -2.15
C HIS A 48 0.55 2.02 -2.46
N GLY A 49 -0.14 2.48 -3.50
CA GLY A 49 -0.14 3.89 -3.86
C GLY A 49 -0.71 4.77 -2.77
N LEU A 50 -1.84 4.35 -2.20
CA LEU A 50 -2.48 5.10 -1.11
C LEU A 50 -1.58 5.18 0.12
N THR A 51 -0.95 4.07 0.49
CA THR A 51 -0.01 4.04 1.61
C THR A 51 1.10 5.06 1.39
N ARG A 52 1.67 5.10 0.20
CA ARG A 52 2.76 6.02 -0.13
C ARG A 52 2.30 7.47 -0.08
N ALA A 53 1.14 7.78 -0.67
CA ALA A 53 0.61 9.14 -0.67
C ALA A 53 0.31 9.62 0.75
N LEU A 54 -0.28 8.76 1.58
CA LEU A 54 -0.55 9.10 2.98
C LEU A 54 0.74 9.31 3.77
N GLN A 55 1.76 8.49 3.50
CA GLN A 55 3.07 8.65 4.13
C GLN A 55 3.70 9.99 3.74
N ASP A 56 3.63 10.36 2.48
CA ASP A 56 4.18 11.63 2.00
C ASP A 56 3.48 12.84 2.64
N LEU A 57 2.20 12.67 2.98
CA LEU A 57 1.42 13.69 3.71
C LEU A 57 1.60 13.60 5.23
N GLN A 58 2.46 12.70 5.70
CA GLN A 58 2.70 12.45 7.12
C GLN A 58 1.45 12.01 7.89
N ARG A 59 0.51 11.40 7.20
CA ARG A 59 -0.70 10.79 7.79
C ARG A 59 -0.40 9.34 8.11
N TYR A 60 0.44 9.13 9.10
CA TYR A 60 1.03 7.82 9.39
C TYR A 60 0.02 6.81 9.88
N ASP A 61 -0.93 7.21 10.73
CA ASP A 61 -1.95 6.28 11.23
C ASP A 61 -2.82 5.73 10.11
N ASP A 62 -3.24 6.61 9.19
CA ASP A 62 -4.04 6.20 8.04
C ASP A 62 -3.22 5.28 7.12
N ALA A 63 -1.95 5.61 6.90
CA ALA A 63 -1.07 4.80 6.08
C ALA A 63 -0.87 3.41 6.69
N ILE A 64 -0.70 3.33 8.00
CA ILE A 64 -0.55 2.05 8.72
C ILE A 64 -1.81 1.21 8.53
N ALA A 65 -3.00 1.80 8.65
CA ALA A 65 -4.25 1.08 8.49
C ALA A 65 -4.35 0.43 7.10
N VAL A 66 -3.98 1.17 6.05
CA VAL A 66 -4.01 0.65 4.68
C VAL A 66 -2.97 -0.46 4.49
N ALA A 67 -1.75 -0.25 4.98
CA ALA A 67 -0.68 -1.23 4.84
C ALA A 67 -0.99 -2.52 5.61
N ARG A 68 -1.63 -2.41 6.77
CA ARG A 68 -2.06 -3.60 7.53
C ARG A 68 -3.11 -4.39 6.77
N ARG A 69 -4.08 -3.70 6.15
CA ARG A 69 -5.08 -4.38 5.33
C ARG A 69 -4.43 -5.07 4.14
N LEU A 70 -3.47 -4.43 3.52
CA LEU A 70 -2.72 -5.03 2.41
C LEU A 70 -2.03 -6.32 2.87
N ALA A 71 -1.39 -6.31 4.04
CA ALA A 71 -0.74 -7.48 4.59
C ALA A 71 -1.74 -8.59 4.96
N GLU A 72 -2.98 -8.24 5.28
CA GLU A 72 -4.04 -9.23 5.49
C GLU A 72 -4.46 -9.90 4.18
N ILE A 73 -4.56 -9.11 3.10
CA ILE A 73 -4.95 -9.62 1.79
C ILE A 73 -3.84 -10.48 1.19
N ASP A 74 -2.60 -10.02 1.32
CA ASP A 74 -1.42 -10.73 0.80
C ASP A 74 -0.33 -10.76 1.88
N PRO A 75 -0.36 -11.77 2.77
CA PRO A 75 0.64 -11.86 3.85
C PRO A 75 2.08 -12.01 3.38
N ASP A 76 2.30 -12.40 2.13
CA ASP A 76 3.63 -12.59 1.56
C ASP A 76 4.12 -11.37 0.80
N ASP A 77 3.38 -10.26 0.84
CA ASP A 77 3.79 -9.02 0.18
C ASP A 77 4.91 -8.36 0.97
N VAL A 78 6.13 -8.49 0.48
CA VAL A 78 7.33 -7.93 1.12
C VAL A 78 7.19 -6.42 1.30
N LEU A 79 6.67 -5.73 0.28
CA LEU A 79 6.56 -4.27 0.33
C LEU A 79 5.58 -3.81 1.40
N ALA A 80 4.51 -4.56 1.64
CA ALA A 80 3.56 -4.22 2.71
C ALA A 80 4.25 -4.21 4.08
N HIS A 81 5.06 -5.24 4.36
CA HIS A 81 5.78 -5.33 5.63
C HIS A 81 6.88 -4.28 5.73
N THR A 82 7.57 -3.98 4.62
CA THR A 82 8.57 -2.92 4.57
C THR A 82 7.93 -1.56 4.87
N SER A 83 6.78 -1.29 4.24
CA SER A 83 6.04 -0.05 4.48
C SER A 83 5.64 0.08 5.95
N LEU A 84 5.11 -1.02 6.53
CA LEU A 84 4.73 -1.01 7.95
C LEU A 84 5.93 -0.74 8.84
N SER A 85 7.08 -1.35 8.55
CA SER A 85 8.30 -1.12 9.33
C SER A 85 8.68 0.36 9.33
N VAL A 86 8.70 0.98 8.16
CA VAL A 86 9.04 2.41 8.02
C VAL A 86 8.02 3.28 8.75
N LEU A 87 6.73 2.99 8.58
CA LEU A 87 5.66 3.78 9.20
C LEU A 87 5.70 3.68 10.71
N TYR A 88 5.93 2.48 11.26
CA TYR A 88 6.05 2.32 12.70
C TYR A 88 7.27 3.07 13.26
N GLN A 89 8.39 3.10 12.50
CA GLN A 89 9.55 3.89 12.88
C GLN A 89 9.19 5.38 12.96
N LYS A 90 8.44 5.87 11.97
CA LYS A 90 8.00 7.28 11.96
C LYS A 90 7.15 7.62 13.17
N LYS A 91 6.41 6.65 13.69
CA LYS A 91 5.58 6.81 14.89
C LYS A 91 6.34 6.55 16.18
N GLY A 92 7.61 6.15 16.10
CA GLY A 92 8.39 5.79 17.29
C GLY A 92 8.04 4.44 17.88
N MET A 93 7.29 3.61 17.15
CA MET A 93 6.87 2.27 17.58
C MET A 93 7.93 1.26 17.17
N ILE A 94 9.06 1.28 17.88
CA ILE A 94 10.26 0.54 17.47
C ILE A 94 10.07 -0.99 17.50
N PRO A 95 9.47 -1.60 18.57
CA PRO A 95 9.27 -3.06 18.56
C PRO A 95 8.42 -3.53 17.38
N GLU A 96 7.35 -2.80 17.05
CA GLU A 96 6.49 -3.12 15.90
C GLU A 96 7.25 -2.96 14.59
N ALA A 97 8.05 -1.89 14.48
CA ALA A 97 8.87 -1.66 13.29
C ALA A 97 9.87 -2.80 13.06
N GLU A 98 10.53 -3.25 14.12
CA GLU A 98 11.49 -4.34 14.04
C GLU A 98 10.81 -5.67 13.66
N ALA A 99 9.64 -5.93 14.21
CA ALA A 99 8.89 -7.14 13.88
C ALA A 99 8.50 -7.18 12.40
N GLU A 100 8.00 -6.07 11.87
CA GLU A 100 7.64 -6.01 10.46
C GLU A 100 8.86 -6.05 9.54
N GLY A 101 9.95 -5.40 9.93
CA GLY A 101 11.21 -5.47 9.19
C GLY A 101 11.77 -6.89 9.12
N ALA A 102 11.65 -7.64 10.22
CA ALA A 102 12.08 -9.04 10.25
C ALA A 102 11.23 -9.89 9.28
N LYS A 103 9.92 -9.69 9.28
CA LYS A 103 9.04 -10.39 8.33
C LYS A 103 9.42 -10.09 6.89
N ALA A 104 9.70 -8.82 6.59
CA ALA A 104 10.09 -8.41 5.24
C ALA A 104 11.38 -9.11 4.80
N ARG A 105 12.37 -9.18 5.69
CA ARG A 105 13.65 -9.84 5.39
C ARG A 105 13.44 -11.33 5.12
N VAL A 106 12.68 -12.02 5.96
CA VAL A 106 12.44 -13.46 5.80
C VAL A 106 11.68 -13.74 4.51
N LEU A 107 10.64 -12.96 4.23
CA LEU A 107 9.85 -13.12 3.00
C LEU A 107 10.70 -12.83 1.76
N GLY A 108 11.50 -11.78 1.79
CA GLY A 108 12.39 -11.43 0.70
C GLY A 108 13.39 -12.54 0.42
N TRP A 109 13.96 -13.12 1.46
CA TRP A 109 14.88 -14.23 1.33
C TRP A 109 14.21 -15.47 0.75
N LYS A 110 13.01 -15.81 1.23
CA LYS A 110 12.25 -16.94 0.69
C LYS A 110 11.94 -16.77 -0.79
N GLN A 111 11.57 -15.56 -1.20
CA GLN A 111 11.29 -15.28 -2.62
C GLN A 111 12.56 -15.39 -3.46
N GLN A 112 13.70 -14.95 -2.91
CA GLN A 112 14.98 -15.09 -3.58
C GLN A 112 15.32 -16.57 -3.80
N LEU A 113 15.12 -17.42 -2.81
CA LEU A 113 15.37 -18.86 -2.92
C LEU A 113 14.51 -19.52 -4.00
N LYS A 114 13.27 -19.07 -4.16
CA LYS A 114 12.38 -19.61 -5.19
C LYS A 114 12.86 -19.31 -6.61
N LYS A 115 13.63 -18.23 -6.78
CA LYS A 115 14.17 -17.82 -8.09
C LYS A 115 15.46 -18.52 -8.46
N SER A 116 16.07 -19.21 -7.53
CA SER A 116 17.37 -19.87 -7.72
C SER A 116 17.27 -21.22 -8.41
#